data_1825f9a4f2aebcc152556d6b049fa1cd
#
_entry.id   1825f9a4f2aebcc152556d6b049fa1cd
#
_cell.length_a   1.000
_cell.length_b   1.000
_cell.length_c   1.000
_cell.angle_alpha   90.00
_cell.angle_beta   90.00
_cell.angle_gamma   90.00
#
_symmetry.space_group_name_H-M   'P 1'
#
loop_
_entity.id
_entity.type
_entity.pdbx_description
1 polymer ?
#
loop_
_entity_poly.entity_id
_entity_poly.type
_entity_poly.pdbx_seq_one_letter_code
_entity_poly.pdbx_strand_id
1 'polypeptide(L)'
;MRYILLFFLFFSCDNYFKNQSNLDVARVEDEYLTQNQIEGIFENSTNFADSTMVLNNHINNWAANKLLVQRALVNLTEENQNRIQALVDDYKRDILINSYIDALVNENMNLEVTSYALDSLYDNYKETFKLTEDLFKIRFIYVSNLNPDISLFKKKLRRFNTDDARYLDSLSFQFNRFSLNDSIWKNKNEVFYQLPNLKKLNKYMLKKPNFIEIKDSLGLYLINIKDVLKANQYAPLEYVSETLKRMVINKRKLVFIDQLRKDINKDAI
;
A
#
# COMPACT_ATOMS: atom_id res chain seq x y z
N MET A 1 -74.98 -41.55 -19.82
CA MET A 1 -74.59 -40.25 -19.30
C MET A 1 -73.14 -40.35 -18.83
N ARG A 2 -72.21 -39.79 -19.58
CA ARG A 2 -70.76 -39.97 -19.35
C ARG A 2 -70.18 -38.60 -19.06
N TYR A 3 -69.85 -38.30 -17.82
CA TYR A 3 -69.22 -37.02 -17.39
C TYR A 3 -67.73 -37.10 -17.67
N ILE A 4 -67.27 -36.29 -18.61
CA ILE A 4 -65.85 -36.03 -18.86
C ILE A 4 -65.40 -34.93 -17.90
N LEU A 5 -64.58 -35.30 -16.91
CA LEU A 5 -63.97 -34.41 -15.96
C LEU A 5 -62.71 -33.80 -16.61
N LEU A 6 -62.80 -32.54 -17.05
CA LEU A 6 -61.69 -31.78 -17.63
C LEU A 6 -60.79 -31.31 -16.48
N PHE A 7 -59.64 -31.95 -16.33
CA PHE A 7 -58.62 -31.60 -15.32
C PHE A 7 -57.72 -30.48 -15.90
N PHE A 8 -57.99 -29.24 -15.47
CA PHE A 8 -57.14 -28.11 -15.79
C PHE A 8 -55.87 -28.18 -14.92
N LEU A 9 -54.76 -28.61 -15.51
CA LEU A 9 -53.42 -28.45 -14.94
C LEU A 9 -52.99 -27.00 -15.03
N PHE A 10 -53.14 -26.27 -13.92
CA PHE A 10 -52.45 -25.00 -13.73
C PHE A 10 -50.97 -25.31 -13.56
N PHE A 11 -50.20 -25.22 -14.61
CA PHE A 11 -48.74 -25.06 -14.49
C PHE A 11 -48.49 -23.67 -13.89
N SER A 12 -48.33 -23.62 -12.55
CA SER A 12 -47.80 -22.49 -11.87
C SER A 12 -46.35 -22.26 -12.29
N CYS A 13 -46.12 -21.20 -13.03
CA CYS A 13 -44.78 -20.66 -13.26
C CYS A 13 -44.26 -19.98 -11.99
N ASP A 14 -43.95 -20.76 -10.98
CA ASP A 14 -43.31 -20.30 -9.74
C ASP A 14 -41.82 -20.59 -9.80
N ASN A 15 -41.06 -19.89 -10.66
CA ASN A 15 -39.61 -19.90 -10.56
C ASN A 15 -38.94 -18.73 -11.33
N TYR A 16 -39.51 -17.52 -11.26
CA TYR A 16 -38.84 -16.37 -11.92
C TYR A 16 -38.59 -15.20 -10.95
N PHE A 17 -38.60 -15.42 -9.64
CA PHE A 17 -38.09 -14.43 -8.67
C PHE A 17 -36.85 -14.97 -7.97
N LYS A 18 -35.77 -15.11 -8.73
CA LYS A 18 -34.43 -15.27 -8.15
C LYS A 18 -34.01 -13.89 -7.65
N ASN A 19 -33.99 -13.70 -6.32
CA ASN A 19 -33.31 -12.67 -5.55
C ASN A 19 -32.74 -11.48 -6.37
N GLN A 20 -33.56 -10.50 -6.70
CA GLN A 20 -33.11 -9.19 -7.13
C GLN A 20 -32.90 -8.31 -5.86
N SER A 21 -31.75 -8.46 -5.22
CA SER A 21 -31.29 -7.54 -4.18
C SER A 21 -30.51 -6.36 -4.75
N ASN A 22 -30.36 -6.27 -6.07
CA ASN A 22 -29.67 -5.18 -6.75
C ASN A 22 -30.69 -4.34 -7.52
N LEU A 23 -31.00 -3.14 -7.02
CA LEU A 23 -31.81 -2.17 -7.74
C LEU A 23 -31.06 -1.75 -9.01
N ASP A 24 -31.72 -1.87 -10.17
CA ASP A 24 -31.17 -1.38 -11.43
C ASP A 24 -31.24 0.14 -11.46
N VAL A 25 -30.12 0.76 -11.72
CA VAL A 25 -29.96 2.24 -11.76
C VAL A 25 -30.10 2.76 -13.19
N ALA A 26 -29.57 2.03 -14.16
CA ALA A 26 -29.64 2.37 -15.58
C ALA A 26 -29.59 1.09 -16.43
N ARG A 27 -30.10 1.18 -17.68
CA ARG A 27 -30.11 0.08 -18.63
C ARG A 27 -29.65 0.55 -20.01
N VAL A 28 -28.86 -0.25 -20.69
CA VAL A 28 -28.51 -0.12 -22.10
C VAL A 28 -28.73 -1.49 -22.74
N GLU A 29 -29.74 -1.61 -23.58
CA GLU A 29 -30.21 -2.89 -24.18
C GLU A 29 -30.45 -3.95 -23.09
N ASP A 30 -29.67 -5.04 -23.07
CA ASP A 30 -29.77 -6.14 -22.10
C ASP A 30 -28.79 -6.03 -20.94
N GLU A 31 -28.01 -4.96 -20.87
CA GLU A 31 -27.04 -4.69 -19.81
C GLU A 31 -27.61 -3.72 -18.79
N TYR A 32 -27.41 -4.04 -17.50
CA TYR A 32 -27.90 -3.25 -16.37
C TYR A 32 -26.76 -2.71 -15.54
N LEU A 33 -26.84 -1.43 -15.18
CA LEU A 33 -26.00 -0.82 -14.14
C LEU A 33 -26.70 -0.97 -12.81
N THR A 34 -26.13 -1.72 -11.90
CA THR A 34 -26.72 -2.01 -10.59
C THR A 34 -26.22 -1.03 -9.51
N GLN A 35 -26.99 -0.90 -8.42
CA GLN A 35 -26.64 -0.04 -7.29
C GLN A 35 -25.27 -0.40 -6.70
N ASN A 36 -24.91 -1.67 -6.57
CA ASN A 36 -23.61 -2.09 -6.03
C ASN A 36 -22.42 -1.59 -6.86
N GLN A 37 -22.61 -1.38 -8.16
CA GLN A 37 -21.56 -0.88 -9.05
C GLN A 37 -21.30 0.62 -8.90
N ILE A 38 -22.21 1.34 -8.24
CA ILE A 38 -22.11 2.79 -8.04
C ILE A 38 -21.86 3.19 -6.57
N GLU A 39 -21.86 2.27 -5.61
CA GLU A 39 -21.72 2.59 -4.19
C GLU A 39 -20.46 3.41 -3.88
N GLY A 40 -19.31 3.08 -4.48
CA GLY A 40 -18.04 3.77 -4.22
C GLY A 40 -17.87 5.14 -4.89
N ILE A 41 -18.75 5.53 -5.84
CA ILE A 41 -18.54 6.78 -6.61
C ILE A 41 -18.84 8.05 -5.79
N PHE A 42 -19.54 7.93 -4.68
CA PHE A 42 -19.98 9.05 -3.84
C PHE A 42 -19.03 9.41 -2.70
N GLU A 43 -17.97 8.65 -2.47
CA GLU A 43 -17.06 8.83 -1.32
C GLU A 43 -16.46 10.23 -1.22
N ASN A 44 -16.29 10.92 -2.35
CA ASN A 44 -15.73 12.27 -2.42
C ASN A 44 -16.78 13.38 -2.65
N SER A 45 -18.07 13.05 -2.63
CA SER A 45 -19.14 14.02 -2.89
C SER A 45 -19.46 14.83 -1.63
N THR A 46 -19.41 16.15 -1.72
CA THR A 46 -19.57 17.07 -0.57
C THR A 46 -21.00 17.50 -0.31
N ASN A 47 -21.89 17.41 -1.33
CA ASN A 47 -23.30 17.79 -1.21
C ASN A 47 -24.18 17.01 -2.20
N PHE A 48 -25.52 17.10 -2.06
CA PHE A 48 -26.48 16.37 -2.88
C PHE A 48 -26.40 16.75 -4.38
N ALA A 49 -26.18 18.02 -4.71
CA ALA A 49 -26.06 18.46 -6.11
C ALA A 49 -24.83 17.86 -6.79
N ASP A 50 -23.69 17.80 -6.08
CA ASP A 50 -22.45 17.15 -6.55
C ASP A 50 -22.70 15.66 -6.76
N SER A 51 -23.38 14.99 -5.82
CA SER A 51 -23.70 13.56 -5.93
C SER A 51 -24.56 13.26 -7.15
N THR A 52 -25.56 14.08 -7.45
CA THR A 52 -26.44 13.92 -8.63
C THR A 52 -25.64 14.10 -9.93
N MET A 53 -24.77 15.09 -9.99
CA MET A 53 -23.92 15.33 -11.16
C MET A 53 -22.93 14.18 -11.38
N VAL A 54 -22.30 13.70 -10.30
CA VAL A 54 -21.37 12.55 -10.35
C VAL A 54 -22.09 11.31 -10.84
N LEU A 55 -23.29 11.02 -10.32
CA LEU A 55 -24.09 9.87 -10.76
C LEU A 55 -24.46 9.95 -12.24
N ASN A 56 -24.99 11.10 -12.70
CA ASN A 56 -25.38 11.28 -14.10
C ASN A 56 -24.17 11.13 -15.04
N ASN A 57 -23.02 11.69 -14.68
CA ASN A 57 -21.79 11.52 -15.45
C ASN A 57 -21.35 10.06 -15.50
N HIS A 58 -21.44 9.36 -14.37
CA HIS A 58 -21.11 7.93 -14.33
C HIS A 58 -22.04 7.10 -15.22
N ILE A 59 -23.35 7.29 -15.13
CA ILE A 59 -24.34 6.60 -15.97
C ILE A 59 -24.08 6.86 -17.45
N ASN A 60 -23.87 8.13 -17.84
CA ASN A 60 -23.61 8.50 -19.23
C ASN A 60 -22.33 7.85 -19.76
N ASN A 61 -21.26 7.87 -18.98
CA ASN A 61 -19.99 7.23 -19.36
C ASN A 61 -20.13 5.71 -19.46
N TRP A 62 -20.82 5.08 -18.50
CA TRP A 62 -21.10 3.64 -18.53
C TRP A 62 -21.88 3.27 -19.78
N ALA A 63 -22.98 3.99 -20.09
CA ALA A 63 -23.81 3.75 -21.24
C ALA A 63 -23.03 3.93 -22.56
N ALA A 64 -22.25 5.02 -22.66
CA ALA A 64 -21.41 5.27 -23.84
C ALA A 64 -20.38 4.17 -24.05
N ASN A 65 -19.72 3.70 -22.97
CA ASN A 65 -18.76 2.60 -23.06
C ASN A 65 -19.43 1.30 -23.51
N LYS A 66 -20.62 0.98 -23.00
CA LYS A 66 -21.35 -0.23 -23.44
C LYS A 66 -21.67 -0.17 -24.94
N LEU A 67 -22.22 0.97 -25.42
CA LEU A 67 -22.52 1.15 -26.83
C LEU A 67 -21.26 1.14 -27.72
N LEU A 68 -20.14 1.68 -27.24
CA LEU A 68 -18.88 1.65 -27.98
C LEU A 68 -18.33 0.23 -28.09
N VAL A 69 -18.41 -0.60 -27.04
CA VAL A 69 -18.02 -2.00 -27.09
C VAL A 69 -18.87 -2.76 -28.10
N GLN A 70 -20.19 -2.59 -28.07
CA GLN A 70 -21.08 -3.22 -29.06
C GLN A 70 -20.74 -2.83 -30.51
N ARG A 71 -20.51 -1.53 -30.74
CA ARG A 71 -20.09 -1.06 -32.07
C ARG A 71 -18.72 -1.61 -32.46
N ALA A 72 -17.79 -1.75 -31.51
CA ALA A 72 -16.50 -2.37 -31.79
C ALA A 72 -16.65 -3.82 -32.23
N LEU A 73 -17.49 -4.61 -31.54
CA LEU A 73 -17.76 -6.02 -31.91
C LEU A 73 -18.35 -6.20 -33.32
N VAL A 74 -19.13 -5.20 -33.78
CA VAL A 74 -19.72 -5.24 -35.11
C VAL A 74 -18.75 -4.74 -36.20
N ASN A 75 -17.91 -3.73 -35.88
CA ASN A 75 -17.11 -3.03 -36.88
C ASN A 75 -15.64 -3.47 -36.96
N LEU A 76 -15.13 -4.13 -35.92
CA LEU A 76 -13.77 -4.67 -35.93
C LEU A 76 -13.70 -5.91 -36.80
N THR A 77 -12.60 -6.08 -37.54
CA THR A 77 -12.36 -7.29 -38.34
C THR A 77 -12.25 -8.51 -37.45
N GLU A 78 -12.60 -9.67 -37.96
CA GLU A 78 -12.49 -10.95 -37.26
C GLU A 78 -11.07 -11.21 -36.75
N GLU A 79 -10.05 -10.87 -37.54
CA GLU A 79 -8.64 -10.95 -37.12
C GLU A 79 -8.36 -10.12 -35.85
N ASN A 80 -8.87 -8.88 -35.80
CA ASN A 80 -8.69 -8.02 -34.61
C ASN A 80 -9.46 -8.55 -33.39
N GLN A 81 -10.68 -9.07 -33.59
CA GLN A 81 -11.45 -9.67 -32.51
C GLN A 81 -10.76 -10.93 -31.95
N ASN A 82 -10.26 -11.81 -32.83
CA ASN A 82 -9.51 -13.00 -32.43
C ASN A 82 -8.20 -12.63 -31.67
N ARG A 83 -7.50 -11.60 -32.14
CA ARG A 83 -6.31 -11.09 -31.41
C ARG A 83 -6.65 -10.57 -30.02
N ILE A 84 -7.73 -9.79 -29.88
CA ILE A 84 -8.19 -9.30 -28.59
C ILE A 84 -8.58 -10.47 -27.69
N GLN A 85 -9.34 -11.43 -28.20
CA GLN A 85 -9.74 -12.61 -27.44
C GLN A 85 -8.53 -13.40 -26.94
N ALA A 86 -7.53 -13.64 -27.78
CA ALA A 86 -6.31 -14.31 -27.39
C ALA A 86 -5.58 -13.57 -26.24
N LEU A 87 -5.48 -12.23 -26.30
CA LEU A 87 -4.92 -11.42 -25.22
C LEU A 87 -5.70 -11.53 -23.91
N VAL A 88 -7.03 -11.54 -23.98
CA VAL A 88 -7.91 -11.72 -22.81
C VAL A 88 -7.72 -13.10 -22.19
N ASP A 89 -7.67 -14.14 -23.02
CA ASP A 89 -7.48 -15.53 -22.57
C ASP A 89 -6.10 -15.73 -21.93
N ASP A 90 -5.05 -15.16 -22.51
CA ASP A 90 -3.70 -15.16 -21.95
C ASP A 90 -3.66 -14.46 -20.59
N TYR A 91 -4.26 -13.26 -20.51
CA TYR A 91 -4.31 -12.50 -19.26
C TYR A 91 -5.10 -13.22 -18.17
N LYS A 92 -6.25 -13.79 -18.52
CA LYS A 92 -7.08 -14.62 -17.61
C LYS A 92 -6.29 -15.82 -17.09
N ARG A 93 -5.57 -16.53 -17.97
CA ARG A 93 -4.71 -17.66 -17.59
C ARG A 93 -3.64 -17.22 -16.61
N ASP A 94 -2.95 -16.12 -16.89
CA ASP A 94 -1.86 -15.61 -16.05
C ASP A 94 -2.37 -15.21 -14.65
N ILE A 95 -3.54 -14.55 -14.58
CA ILE A 95 -4.16 -14.22 -13.30
C ILE A 95 -4.51 -15.49 -12.53
N LEU A 96 -5.14 -16.48 -13.17
CA LEU A 96 -5.51 -17.73 -12.50
C LEU A 96 -4.27 -18.48 -11.97
N ILE A 97 -3.22 -18.61 -12.79
CA ILE A 97 -1.96 -19.25 -12.38
C ILE A 97 -1.34 -18.51 -11.20
N ASN A 98 -1.19 -17.19 -11.28
CA ASN A 98 -0.56 -16.42 -10.23
C ASN A 98 -1.38 -16.44 -8.93
N SER A 99 -2.72 -16.33 -9.02
CA SER A 99 -3.61 -16.41 -7.86
C SER A 99 -3.53 -17.77 -7.17
N TYR A 100 -3.46 -18.85 -7.95
CA TYR A 100 -3.32 -20.21 -7.42
C TYR A 100 -1.95 -20.40 -6.74
N ILE A 101 -0.87 -19.97 -7.39
CA ILE A 101 0.48 -20.00 -6.81
C ILE A 101 0.53 -19.19 -5.51
N ASP A 102 -0.04 -17.98 -5.48
CA ASP A 102 -0.04 -17.13 -4.28
C ASP A 102 -0.86 -17.77 -3.15
N ALA A 103 -1.98 -18.42 -3.44
CA ALA A 103 -2.75 -19.18 -2.45
C ALA A 103 -1.93 -20.33 -1.86
N LEU A 104 -1.27 -21.14 -2.70
CA LEU A 104 -0.43 -22.24 -2.26
C LEU A 104 0.79 -21.77 -1.44
N VAL A 105 1.41 -20.66 -1.85
CA VAL A 105 2.54 -20.05 -1.11
C VAL A 105 2.07 -19.64 0.29
N ASN A 106 0.91 -18.97 0.39
CA ASN A 106 0.38 -18.52 1.68
C ASN A 106 -0.01 -19.66 2.61
N GLU A 107 -0.48 -20.77 2.05
CA GLU A 107 -0.91 -21.94 2.83
C GLU A 107 0.27 -22.82 3.28
N ASN A 108 1.25 -23.03 2.41
CA ASN A 108 2.27 -24.07 2.59
C ASN A 108 3.67 -23.55 2.92
N MET A 109 3.92 -22.25 2.76
CA MET A 109 5.25 -21.70 2.94
C MET A 109 5.43 -21.05 4.33
N ASN A 110 6.48 -21.45 5.04
CA ASN A 110 6.87 -20.74 6.25
C ASN A 110 7.47 -19.36 5.89
N LEU A 111 6.75 -18.30 6.28
CA LEU A 111 7.14 -16.90 6.07
C LEU A 111 8.01 -16.34 7.21
N GLU A 112 8.17 -17.09 8.33
CA GLU A 112 9.01 -16.67 9.44
C GLU A 112 10.49 -16.73 9.03
N VAL A 113 11.19 -15.64 9.28
CA VAL A 113 12.63 -15.51 9.02
C VAL A 113 13.35 -15.37 10.35
N THR A 114 14.20 -16.33 10.67
CA THR A 114 14.98 -16.31 11.90
C THR A 114 16.10 -15.26 11.84
N SER A 115 16.53 -14.75 13.00
CA SER A 115 17.68 -13.83 13.10
C SER A 115 18.93 -14.45 12.49
N TYR A 116 19.18 -15.74 12.75
CA TYR A 116 20.31 -16.45 12.15
C TYR A 116 20.32 -16.42 10.61
N ALA A 117 19.15 -16.58 9.98
CA ALA A 117 19.06 -16.50 8.52
C ALA A 117 19.35 -15.09 8.01
N LEU A 118 18.95 -14.06 8.76
CA LEU A 118 19.26 -12.66 8.43
C LEU A 118 20.74 -12.36 8.57
N ASP A 119 21.36 -12.78 9.68
CA ASP A 119 22.78 -12.57 9.94
C ASP A 119 23.62 -13.25 8.85
N SER A 120 23.35 -14.54 8.57
CA SER A 120 24.04 -15.30 7.53
C SER A 120 23.89 -14.65 6.14
N LEU A 121 22.70 -14.17 5.80
CA LEU A 121 22.48 -13.52 4.51
C LEU A 121 23.18 -12.17 4.45
N TYR A 122 23.15 -11.42 5.53
CA TYR A 122 23.84 -10.12 5.63
C TYR A 122 25.34 -10.29 5.43
N ASP A 123 25.97 -11.24 6.13
CA ASP A 123 27.42 -11.47 6.01
C ASP A 123 27.83 -11.90 4.60
N ASN A 124 27.02 -12.74 3.95
CA ASN A 124 27.29 -13.19 2.58
C ASN A 124 27.15 -12.09 1.52
N TYR A 125 26.29 -11.11 1.77
CA TYR A 125 25.98 -10.04 0.80
C TYR A 125 26.36 -8.64 1.30
N LYS A 126 27.17 -8.53 2.36
CA LYS A 126 27.53 -7.28 3.01
C LYS A 126 28.04 -6.21 2.04
N GLU A 127 28.85 -6.62 1.06
CA GLU A 127 29.39 -5.70 0.04
C GLU A 127 28.32 -5.03 -0.81
N THR A 128 27.15 -5.68 -0.98
CA THR A 128 26.02 -5.10 -1.73
C THR A 128 25.23 -4.07 -0.92
N PHE A 129 25.41 -4.07 0.41
CA PHE A 129 24.72 -3.16 1.32
C PHE A 129 25.57 -1.92 1.68
N LYS A 130 26.42 -1.45 0.75
CA LYS A 130 27.08 -0.15 0.91
C LYS A 130 26.06 0.97 0.73
N LEU A 131 26.09 1.92 1.64
CA LEU A 131 25.20 3.07 1.63
C LEU A 131 25.50 3.97 0.42
N THR A 132 24.46 4.33 -0.31
CA THR A 132 24.53 5.31 -1.40
C THR A 132 24.40 6.75 -0.90
N GLU A 133 23.85 6.91 0.32
CA GLU A 133 23.64 8.19 0.99
C GLU A 133 23.86 8.09 2.49
N ASP A 134 23.98 9.24 3.17
CA ASP A 134 24.13 9.28 4.62
C ASP A 134 22.84 8.81 5.33
N LEU A 135 23.00 8.04 6.40
CA LEU A 135 21.93 7.66 7.31
C LEU A 135 22.05 8.40 8.64
N PHE A 136 20.94 8.62 9.28
CA PHE A 136 20.83 9.37 10.52
C PHE A 136 19.95 8.66 11.55
N LYS A 137 20.39 8.61 12.79
CA LYS A 137 19.52 8.40 13.95
C LYS A 137 19.22 9.75 14.55
N ILE A 138 17.98 10.21 14.48
CA ILE A 138 17.57 11.55 14.92
C ILE A 138 16.32 11.49 15.78
N ARG A 139 16.24 12.42 16.74
CA ARG A 139 15.01 12.80 17.42
C ARG A 139 14.82 14.30 17.33
N PHE A 140 13.58 14.76 17.30
CA PHE A 140 13.29 16.19 17.25
C PHE A 140 11.92 16.52 17.83
N ILE A 141 11.78 17.77 18.23
CA ILE A 141 10.49 18.41 18.52
C ILE A 141 10.45 19.77 17.81
N TYR A 142 9.25 20.15 17.36
CA TYR A 142 8.94 21.47 16.85
C TYR A 142 7.88 22.10 17.75
N VAL A 143 8.20 23.22 18.36
CA VAL A 143 7.40 23.88 19.37
C VAL A 143 7.27 25.36 19.08
N SER A 144 6.14 25.98 19.48
CA SER A 144 5.94 27.42 19.34
C SER A 144 7.06 28.22 20.02
N ASN A 145 7.47 29.32 19.39
CA ASN A 145 8.44 30.25 19.96
C ASN A 145 7.99 30.88 21.29
N LEU A 146 6.68 30.83 21.59
CA LEU A 146 6.06 31.41 22.78
C LEU A 146 5.95 30.39 23.94
N ASN A 147 6.35 29.13 23.71
CA ASN A 147 6.24 28.13 24.77
C ASN A 147 7.23 28.43 25.91
N PRO A 148 6.76 28.52 27.17
CA PRO A 148 7.62 28.87 28.32
C PRO A 148 8.65 27.77 28.64
N ASP A 149 8.39 26.52 28.26
CA ASP A 149 9.19 25.35 28.66
C ASP A 149 10.30 25.00 27.66
N ILE A 150 10.58 25.85 26.65
CA ILE A 150 11.61 25.60 25.63
C ILE A 150 12.95 25.17 26.25
N SER A 151 13.40 25.86 27.32
CA SER A 151 14.67 25.56 27.98
C SER A 151 14.69 24.17 28.62
N LEU A 152 13.56 23.76 29.19
CA LEU A 152 13.37 22.43 29.76
C LEU A 152 13.35 21.37 28.68
N PHE A 153 12.63 21.60 27.57
CA PHE A 153 12.60 20.71 26.43
C PHE A 153 13.99 20.51 25.81
N LYS A 154 14.78 21.58 25.66
CA LYS A 154 16.17 21.50 25.19
C LYS A 154 17.01 20.57 26.08
N LYS A 155 16.95 20.77 27.40
CA LYS A 155 17.69 19.97 28.37
C LYS A 155 17.31 18.51 28.29
N LYS A 156 15.99 18.23 28.30
CA LYS A 156 15.47 16.85 28.26
C LYS A 156 15.73 16.16 26.91
N LEU A 157 15.51 16.84 25.79
CA LEU A 157 15.78 16.29 24.48
C LEU A 157 17.27 16.01 24.24
N ARG A 158 18.15 16.79 24.85
CA ARG A 158 19.61 16.61 24.78
C ARG A 158 20.06 15.41 25.61
N ARG A 159 19.61 15.28 26.85
CA ARG A 159 19.98 14.19 27.76
C ARG A 159 19.29 12.88 27.41
N PHE A 160 17.99 12.90 27.22
CA PHE A 160 17.11 11.87 26.70
C PHE A 160 17.28 10.49 27.36
N ASN A 161 17.34 10.47 28.70
CA ASN A 161 17.19 9.20 29.44
C ASN A 161 15.72 8.74 29.44
N THR A 162 15.43 7.58 30.03
CA THR A 162 14.08 7.00 30.06
C THR A 162 13.03 7.95 30.65
N ASP A 163 13.36 8.69 31.70
CA ASP A 163 12.44 9.63 32.35
C ASP A 163 12.22 10.88 31.48
N ASP A 164 13.27 11.35 30.80
CA ASP A 164 13.15 12.46 29.85
C ASP A 164 12.32 12.11 28.63
N ALA A 165 12.49 10.90 28.11
CA ALA A 165 11.71 10.41 26.99
C ALA A 165 10.23 10.31 27.36
N ARG A 166 9.89 9.72 28.51
CA ARG A 166 8.52 9.66 29.02
C ARG A 166 7.93 11.04 29.25
N TYR A 167 8.71 11.96 29.82
CA TYR A 167 8.26 13.32 30.05
C TYR A 167 7.94 14.04 28.72
N LEU A 168 8.84 13.98 27.75
CA LEU A 168 8.60 14.60 26.43
C LEU A 168 7.42 13.95 25.70
N ASP A 169 7.27 12.65 25.81
CA ASP A 169 6.15 11.92 25.22
C ASP A 169 4.81 12.34 25.84
N SER A 170 4.75 12.48 27.18
CA SER A 170 3.55 12.93 27.90
C SER A 170 3.11 14.36 27.53
N LEU A 171 4.03 15.19 27.04
CA LEU A 171 3.77 16.56 26.58
C LEU A 171 3.72 16.69 25.06
N SER A 172 3.68 15.58 24.34
CA SER A 172 3.69 15.55 22.86
C SER A 172 2.57 16.36 22.21
N PHE A 173 1.41 16.51 22.90
CA PHE A 173 0.30 17.36 22.46
C PHE A 173 0.65 18.86 22.36
N GLN A 174 1.73 19.31 23.01
CA GLN A 174 2.22 20.70 22.92
C GLN A 174 3.15 20.91 21.71
N PHE A 175 3.56 19.85 21.05
CA PHE A 175 4.46 19.91 19.91
C PHE A 175 3.68 19.93 18.60
N ASN A 176 3.97 20.89 17.76
CA ASN A 176 3.39 20.96 16.41
C ASN A 176 3.84 19.78 15.52
N ARG A 177 5.08 19.33 15.74
CA ARG A 177 5.68 18.15 15.10
C ARG A 177 6.72 17.55 16.04
N PHE A 178 6.83 16.22 16.04
CA PHE A 178 7.88 15.56 16.82
C PHE A 178 8.19 14.15 16.28
N SER A 179 9.36 13.67 16.60
CA SER A 179 9.77 12.27 16.50
C SER A 179 10.78 12.00 17.62
N LEU A 180 10.37 11.23 18.61
CA LEU A 180 11.20 10.92 19.78
C LEU A 180 11.93 9.57 19.65
N ASN A 181 11.62 8.78 18.62
CA ASN A 181 12.31 7.53 18.35
C ASN A 181 13.61 7.76 17.54
N ASP A 182 14.74 7.68 18.23
CA ASP A 182 16.07 7.78 17.64
C ASP A 182 16.81 6.41 17.55
N SER A 183 16.06 5.31 17.62
CA SER A 183 16.61 3.97 17.44
C SER A 183 16.68 3.56 15.96
N ILE A 184 15.85 4.18 15.11
CA ILE A 184 15.67 3.81 13.71
C ILE A 184 16.58 4.68 12.84
N TRP A 185 17.29 4.03 11.92
CA TRP A 185 18.03 4.72 10.87
C TRP A 185 17.07 5.28 9.83
N LYS A 186 17.25 6.56 9.49
CA LYS A 186 16.51 7.28 8.47
C LYS A 186 17.46 7.79 7.39
N ASN A 187 17.06 7.66 6.13
CA ASN A 187 17.83 8.21 5.04
C ASN A 187 17.66 9.74 4.96
N LYS A 188 18.50 10.37 4.16
CA LYS A 188 18.49 11.83 4.01
C LYS A 188 17.17 12.39 3.51
N ASN A 189 16.48 11.69 2.62
CA ASN A 189 15.20 12.14 2.06
C ASN A 189 14.10 12.09 3.13
N GLU A 190 14.04 11.03 3.93
CA GLU A 190 13.11 10.90 5.06
C GLU A 190 13.33 12.02 6.10
N VAL A 191 14.59 12.28 6.44
CA VAL A 191 14.94 13.38 7.37
C VAL A 191 14.51 14.73 6.82
N PHE A 192 14.78 15.02 5.55
CA PHE A 192 14.42 16.29 4.93
C PHE A 192 12.92 16.44 4.65
N TYR A 193 12.19 15.34 4.49
CA TYR A 193 10.73 15.37 4.44
C TYR A 193 10.14 15.78 5.79
N GLN A 194 10.65 15.23 6.88
CA GLN A 194 10.22 15.57 8.23
C GLN A 194 10.69 16.97 8.66
N LEU A 195 11.88 17.38 8.23
CA LEU A 195 12.58 18.61 8.65
C LEU A 195 13.08 19.40 7.43
N PRO A 196 12.18 20.05 6.66
CA PRO A 196 12.57 20.77 5.42
C PRO A 196 13.62 21.86 5.66
N ASN A 197 13.59 22.49 6.84
CA ASN A 197 14.53 23.55 7.22
C ASN A 197 15.97 23.06 7.36
N LEU A 198 16.22 21.76 7.56
CA LEU A 198 17.58 21.19 7.56
C LEU A 198 18.27 21.30 6.19
N LYS A 199 17.54 21.38 5.09
CA LYS A 199 18.11 21.56 3.75
C LYS A 199 18.93 22.86 3.63
N LYS A 200 18.56 23.87 4.44
CA LYS A 200 19.23 25.18 4.44
C LYS A 200 20.49 25.22 5.30
N LEU A 201 20.72 24.19 6.12
CA LEU A 201 21.88 24.13 7.01
C LEU A 201 23.16 23.77 6.24
N ASN A 202 24.28 24.23 6.82
CA ASN A 202 25.59 23.84 6.35
C ASN A 202 25.75 22.30 6.46
N LYS A 203 26.20 21.65 5.36
CA LYS A 203 26.46 20.21 5.30
C LYS A 203 27.36 19.70 6.42
N TYR A 204 28.23 20.55 6.99
CA TYR A 204 29.10 20.17 8.12
C TYR A 204 28.35 19.86 9.40
N MET A 205 27.20 20.50 9.66
CA MET A 205 26.39 20.26 10.85
C MET A 205 25.72 18.88 10.86
N LEU A 206 25.53 18.27 9.69
CA LEU A 206 24.92 16.96 9.51
C LEU A 206 25.96 15.82 9.45
N LYS A 207 27.27 16.11 9.57
CA LYS A 207 28.32 15.09 9.39
C LYS A 207 28.65 14.29 10.64
N LYS A 208 28.16 14.69 11.80
CA LYS A 208 28.46 14.07 13.09
C LYS A 208 27.29 14.23 14.06
N PRO A 209 27.24 13.44 15.14
CA PRO A 209 26.31 13.64 16.24
C PRO A 209 26.34 15.09 16.72
N ASN A 210 25.17 15.71 16.83
CA ASN A 210 25.06 17.13 17.20
C ASN A 210 23.64 17.47 17.64
N PHE A 211 23.53 18.57 18.43
CA PHE A 211 22.26 19.18 18.77
C PHE A 211 22.09 20.49 18.01
N ILE A 212 21.00 20.59 17.24
CA ILE A 212 20.73 21.69 16.33
C ILE A 212 19.45 22.40 16.74
N GLU A 213 19.47 23.72 16.68
CA GLU A 213 18.32 24.58 16.88
C GLU A 213 18.06 25.37 15.60
N ILE A 214 16.83 25.31 15.08
CA ILE A 214 16.42 26.07 13.90
C ILE A 214 15.17 26.83 14.26
N LYS A 215 15.25 28.16 14.23
CA LYS A 215 14.10 29.03 14.46
C LYS A 215 13.51 29.44 13.12
N ASP A 216 12.19 29.40 13.03
CA ASP A 216 11.44 30.00 11.94
C ASP A 216 10.44 31.05 12.47
N SER A 217 9.54 31.55 11.63
CA SER A 217 8.57 32.57 12.00
C SER A 217 7.54 32.11 13.04
N LEU A 218 7.27 30.81 13.13
CA LEU A 218 6.19 30.24 13.92
C LEU A 218 6.70 29.45 15.13
N GLY A 219 7.92 28.89 15.06
CA GLY A 219 8.42 28.01 16.10
C GLY A 219 9.91 27.74 16.06
N LEU A 220 10.29 26.82 16.91
CA LEU A 220 11.66 26.38 17.11
C LEU A 220 11.76 24.87 16.93
N TYR A 221 12.58 24.44 16.00
CA TYR A 221 13.00 23.04 15.89
C TYR A 221 14.17 22.78 16.85
N LEU A 222 14.02 21.83 17.72
CA LEU A 222 15.06 21.25 18.54
C LEU A 222 15.35 19.85 18.02
N ILE A 223 16.55 19.64 17.50
CA ILE A 223 16.93 18.43 16.79
C ILE A 223 18.18 17.84 17.43
N ASN A 224 18.13 16.58 17.79
CA ASN A 224 19.31 15.84 18.23
C ASN A 224 19.65 14.77 17.18
N ILE A 225 20.81 14.90 16.57
CA ILE A 225 21.42 13.86 15.75
C ILE A 225 22.22 12.96 16.66
N LYS A 226 21.71 11.76 16.93
CA LYS A 226 22.34 10.79 17.83
C LYS A 226 23.50 10.09 17.15
N ASP A 227 23.32 9.72 15.90
CA ASP A 227 24.32 8.99 15.13
C ASP A 227 24.21 9.27 13.63
N VAL A 228 25.33 9.10 12.91
CA VAL A 228 25.43 9.34 11.46
C VAL A 228 26.33 8.30 10.83
N LEU A 229 25.81 7.57 9.85
CA LEU A 229 26.57 6.73 8.96
C LEU A 229 26.73 7.40 7.61
N LYS A 230 27.94 7.36 7.06
CA LYS A 230 28.27 8.02 5.81
C LYS A 230 28.01 7.12 4.61
N ALA A 231 27.72 7.76 3.48
CA ALA A 231 27.76 7.07 2.18
C ALA A 231 29.06 6.27 2.03
N ASN A 232 28.99 5.14 1.35
CA ASN A 232 30.05 4.14 1.15
C ASN A 232 30.42 3.31 2.39
N GLN A 233 29.83 3.56 3.59
CA GLN A 233 29.91 2.63 4.71
C GLN A 233 28.89 1.50 4.54
N TYR A 234 29.08 0.39 5.26
CA TYR A 234 28.12 -0.71 5.26
C TYR A 234 26.85 -0.29 6.02
N ALA A 235 25.71 -0.54 5.43
CA ALA A 235 24.43 -0.34 6.09
C ALA A 235 24.31 -1.29 7.29
N PRO A 236 23.85 -0.85 8.46
CA PRO A 236 23.61 -1.73 9.59
C PRO A 236 22.56 -2.79 9.27
N LEU A 237 22.71 -3.99 9.84
CA LEU A 237 21.74 -5.07 9.68
C LEU A 237 20.31 -4.62 9.98
N GLU A 238 20.12 -3.86 11.05
CA GLU A 238 18.82 -3.31 11.46
C GLU A 238 18.16 -2.42 10.38
N TYR A 239 18.96 -1.69 9.59
CA TYR A 239 18.45 -0.86 8.48
C TYR A 239 18.02 -1.69 7.27
N VAL A 240 18.75 -2.76 6.96
CA VAL A 240 18.49 -3.62 5.80
C VAL A 240 17.65 -4.86 6.14
N SER A 241 17.27 -5.07 7.41
CA SER A 241 16.60 -6.26 7.89
C SER A 241 15.33 -6.60 7.12
N GLU A 242 14.49 -5.61 6.83
CA GLU A 242 13.25 -5.82 6.06
C GLU A 242 13.54 -6.18 4.59
N THR A 243 14.61 -5.66 4.02
CA THR A 243 15.05 -6.04 2.68
C THR A 243 15.58 -7.48 2.68
N LEU A 244 16.37 -7.84 3.68
CA LEU A 244 16.87 -9.22 3.84
C LEU A 244 15.74 -10.22 4.06
N LYS A 245 14.75 -9.90 4.89
CA LYS A 245 13.56 -10.74 5.07
C LYS A 245 12.86 -11.00 3.75
N ARG A 246 12.62 -9.95 2.97
CA ARG A 246 12.01 -10.09 1.62
C ARG A 246 12.86 -10.95 0.69
N MET A 247 14.18 -10.81 0.74
CA MET A 247 15.10 -11.65 -0.07
C MET A 247 14.99 -13.13 0.31
N VAL A 248 14.97 -13.45 1.61
CA VAL A 248 14.80 -14.85 2.10
C VAL A 248 13.46 -15.41 1.65
N ILE A 249 12.38 -14.66 1.86
CA ILE A 249 11.02 -15.07 1.49
C ILE A 249 10.91 -15.27 -0.03
N ASN A 250 11.43 -14.35 -0.83
CA ASN A 250 11.41 -14.45 -2.28
C ASN A 250 12.22 -15.65 -2.78
N LYS A 251 13.39 -15.92 -2.17
CA LYS A 251 14.19 -17.11 -2.51
C LYS A 251 13.41 -18.40 -2.20
N ARG A 252 12.77 -18.49 -1.02
CA ARG A 252 11.92 -19.64 -0.67
C ARG A 252 10.75 -19.78 -1.65
N LYS A 253 10.08 -18.67 -1.99
CA LYS A 253 8.98 -18.64 -2.96
C LYS A 253 9.41 -19.20 -4.31
N LEU A 254 10.57 -18.78 -4.83
CA LEU A 254 11.08 -19.28 -6.11
C LEU A 254 11.38 -20.78 -6.06
N VAL A 255 11.99 -21.28 -5.00
CA VAL A 255 12.26 -22.71 -4.82
C VAL A 255 10.95 -23.51 -4.73
N PHE A 256 9.96 -23.01 -4.00
CA PHE A 256 8.64 -23.63 -3.87
C PHE A 256 7.92 -23.71 -5.23
N ILE A 257 7.91 -22.61 -6.00
CA ILE A 257 7.30 -22.57 -7.32
C ILE A 257 7.99 -23.55 -8.30
N ASP A 258 9.32 -23.62 -8.27
CA ASP A 258 10.08 -24.55 -9.11
C ASP A 258 9.72 -26.00 -8.78
N GLN A 259 9.64 -26.34 -7.49
CA GLN A 259 9.23 -27.66 -7.04
C GLN A 259 7.79 -27.98 -7.45
N LEU A 260 6.86 -27.05 -7.23
CA LEU A 260 5.45 -27.19 -7.63
C LEU A 260 5.32 -27.48 -9.14
N ARG A 261 6.05 -26.74 -9.97
CA ARG A 261 6.04 -26.98 -11.44
C ARG A 261 6.59 -28.37 -11.80
N LYS A 262 7.62 -28.84 -11.11
CA LYS A 262 8.17 -30.18 -11.33
C LYS A 262 7.17 -31.27 -10.95
N ASP A 263 6.46 -31.08 -9.84
CA ASP A 263 5.47 -32.05 -9.37
C ASP A 263 4.24 -32.11 -10.31
N ILE A 264 3.71 -30.95 -10.70
CA ILE A 264 2.61 -30.90 -11.70
C ILE A 264 3.01 -31.57 -13.03
N ASN A 265 4.24 -31.35 -13.50
CA ASN A 265 4.70 -31.98 -14.74
C ASN A 265 4.86 -33.49 -14.63
N LYS A 266 5.18 -34.02 -13.43
CA LYS A 266 5.24 -35.50 -13.23
C LYS A 266 3.85 -36.12 -13.24
N ASP A 267 2.85 -35.42 -12.71
CA ASP A 267 1.48 -35.91 -12.66
C ASP A 267 0.78 -35.82 -14.04
N ALA A 268 1.33 -35.05 -14.98
CA ALA A 268 0.81 -34.87 -16.33
C ALA A 268 1.34 -35.90 -17.36
N ILE A 269 2.31 -36.74 -16.98
CA ILE A 269 2.90 -37.80 -17.82
C ILE A 269 2.43 -39.16 -17.32
#